data_feb7ee7b18bb21572925f98f2ceefe7d
#
_entry.id   feb7ee7b18bb21572925f98f2ceefe7d
#
_cell.length_a   1.000
_cell.length_b   1.000
_cell.length_c   1.000
_cell.angle_alpha   90.00
_cell.angle_beta   90.00
_cell.angle_gamma   90.00
#
_symmetry.space_group_name_H-M   'P 1'
#
loop_
_entity.id
_entity.type
_entity.pdbx_description
1 polymer ?
#
loop_
_entity_poly.entity_id
_entity_poly.type
_entity_poly.pdbx_seq_one_letter_code
_entity_poly.pdbx_strand_id
1 'polypeptide(L)'
;ALDPLEGTTLTAKANANAMAVLALAPDGDFLNAPDVYMEKIAIGGGYEDGLIDIAASPQENLTRLAKAKGVDVSSLMVCILDRPRHEELITSVRDAGARIFLISDGDIFGVMETSDPDSRIDMYLGSGGAPEGVLAAAALQSIGGQMQSKLLFRNDDEIGRARKLGIEDLDRIYHLDDLASGDVIFAATGVTDGAMLKGVHRTPGVAKTHSIVMRSITGTVREVITKHNFDRKPGFDD
;
A
#
# COMPACT_ATOMS: atom_id res chain seq x y z
N ALA A 1 11.22 -1.60 -8.37
CA ALA A 1 10.28 -2.54 -7.71
C ALA A 1 9.03 -2.69 -8.58
N LEU A 2 8.43 -3.86 -8.61
CA LEU A 2 7.16 -4.07 -9.31
C LEU A 2 6.39 -5.24 -8.69
N ASP A 3 5.07 -5.16 -8.75
CA ASP A 3 4.15 -6.29 -8.62
C ASP A 3 3.23 -6.30 -9.86
N PRO A 4 3.38 -7.30 -10.75
CA PRO A 4 2.60 -7.36 -11.99
C PRO A 4 1.12 -7.63 -11.75
N LEU A 5 0.73 -8.13 -10.58
CA LEU A 5 -0.66 -8.41 -10.21
C LEU A 5 -0.85 -8.36 -8.68
N GLU A 6 -0.87 -7.17 -8.13
CA GLU A 6 -1.30 -6.92 -6.75
C GLU A 6 -2.78 -7.30 -6.60
N GLY A 7 -3.06 -8.19 -5.66
CA GLY A 7 -4.40 -8.72 -5.48
C GLY A 7 -4.73 -9.91 -6.40
N THR A 8 -3.86 -10.92 -6.45
CA THR A 8 -4.09 -12.16 -7.21
C THR A 8 -5.41 -12.84 -6.82
N THR A 9 -5.74 -12.86 -5.53
CA THR A 9 -7.01 -13.39 -5.00
C THR A 9 -8.22 -12.56 -5.48
N LEU A 10 -8.05 -11.23 -5.59
CA LEU A 10 -9.11 -10.35 -6.09
C LEU A 10 -9.41 -10.68 -7.56
N THR A 11 -8.38 -10.80 -8.38
CA THR A 11 -8.51 -11.14 -9.80
C THR A 11 -9.15 -12.52 -9.97
N ALA A 12 -8.71 -13.53 -9.23
CA ALA A 12 -9.23 -14.89 -9.32
C ALA A 12 -10.71 -15.00 -8.94
N LYS A 13 -11.21 -14.09 -8.09
CA LYS A 13 -12.59 -14.04 -7.62
C LYS A 13 -13.43 -12.96 -8.31
N ALA A 14 -12.89 -12.26 -9.30
CA ALA A 14 -13.50 -11.10 -9.95
C ALA A 14 -13.92 -10.00 -8.93
N ASN A 15 -13.16 -9.86 -7.86
CA ASN A 15 -13.34 -8.80 -6.87
C ASN A 15 -12.68 -7.49 -7.34
N ALA A 16 -13.09 -6.39 -6.71
CA ALA A 16 -12.57 -5.05 -7.01
C ALA A 16 -11.14 -4.82 -6.49
N ASN A 17 -10.48 -3.78 -7.02
CA ASN A 17 -9.22 -3.20 -6.57
C ASN A 17 -7.94 -4.02 -6.87
N ALA A 18 -7.96 -4.99 -7.77
CA ALA A 18 -6.71 -5.58 -8.26
C ALA A 18 -5.99 -4.61 -9.21
N MET A 19 -4.67 -4.49 -9.07
CA MET A 19 -3.83 -3.56 -9.81
C MET A 19 -2.55 -4.22 -10.29
N ALA A 20 -1.95 -3.69 -11.35
CA ALA A 20 -0.54 -3.88 -11.66
C ALA A 20 0.22 -2.64 -11.21
N VAL A 21 1.29 -2.79 -10.44
CA VAL A 21 2.01 -1.67 -9.84
C VAL A 21 3.51 -1.75 -10.14
N LEU A 22 4.13 -0.59 -10.32
CA LEU A 22 5.57 -0.46 -10.42
C LEU A 22 6.05 0.83 -9.75
N ALA A 23 7.27 0.80 -9.25
CA ALA A 23 7.96 1.97 -8.75
C ALA A 23 9.40 2.01 -9.28
N LEU A 24 9.87 3.20 -9.60
CA LEU A 24 11.22 3.51 -10.06
C LEU A 24 11.82 4.56 -9.13
N ALA A 25 13.08 4.39 -8.78
CA ALA A 25 13.88 5.35 -8.05
C ALA A 25 15.37 5.17 -8.45
N PRO A 26 16.26 6.10 -8.13
CA PRO A 26 17.70 5.88 -8.20
C PRO A 26 18.14 4.62 -7.45
N ASP A 27 19.28 4.08 -7.83
CA ASP A 27 19.84 2.89 -7.17
C ASP A 27 20.14 3.16 -5.70
N GLY A 28 19.64 2.28 -4.83
CA GLY A 28 19.79 2.41 -3.36
C GLY A 28 18.64 3.14 -2.67
N ASP A 29 17.73 3.79 -3.38
CA ASP A 29 16.62 4.56 -2.78
C ASP A 29 15.41 3.69 -2.38
N PHE A 30 15.41 2.40 -2.70
CA PHE A 30 14.44 1.43 -2.16
C PHE A 30 15.11 0.48 -1.19
N LEU A 31 14.41 0.16 -0.09
CA LEU A 31 14.80 -0.95 0.75
C LEU A 31 14.81 -2.23 -0.09
N ASN A 32 15.94 -2.93 -0.10
CA ASN A 32 16.02 -4.26 -0.68
C ASN A 32 15.35 -5.26 0.26
N ALA A 33 14.01 -5.29 0.22
CA ALA A 33 13.21 -6.07 1.14
C ALA A 33 13.30 -7.57 0.83
N PRO A 34 13.56 -8.41 1.85
CA PRO A 34 13.48 -9.86 1.69
C PRO A 34 12.03 -10.29 1.47
N ASP A 35 11.85 -11.47 0.85
CA ASP A 35 10.55 -12.11 0.73
C ASP A 35 10.12 -12.71 2.10
N VAL A 36 9.63 -11.82 2.96
CA VAL A 36 9.10 -12.10 4.31
C VAL A 36 7.87 -11.23 4.55
N TYR A 37 7.17 -11.44 5.67
CA TYR A 37 6.12 -10.52 6.08
C TYR A 37 6.70 -9.23 6.70
N MET A 38 5.88 -8.19 6.64
CA MET A 38 6.15 -6.87 7.21
C MET A 38 4.88 -6.37 7.90
N GLU A 39 4.99 -6.01 9.18
CA GLU A 39 3.97 -5.24 9.87
C GLU A 39 4.02 -3.79 9.39
N LYS A 40 2.86 -3.16 9.25
CA LYS A 40 2.72 -1.84 8.64
C LYS A 40 1.66 -1.02 9.37
N ILE A 41 1.98 0.25 9.60
CA ILE A 41 1.03 1.29 9.95
C ILE A 41 1.22 2.45 8.98
N ALA A 42 0.12 2.98 8.44
CA ALA A 42 0.17 4.12 7.53
C ALA A 42 -1.03 5.04 7.73
N ILE A 43 -0.79 6.34 7.51
CA ILE A 43 -1.79 7.42 7.47
C ILE A 43 -1.47 8.37 6.31
N GLY A 44 -2.45 9.14 5.89
CA GLY A 44 -2.26 10.21 4.92
C GLY A 44 -1.36 11.34 5.40
N GLY A 45 -1.10 12.29 4.51
CA GLY A 45 -0.29 13.47 4.79
C GLY A 45 -1.04 14.57 5.55
N GLY A 46 -0.31 15.66 5.83
CA GLY A 46 -0.88 16.86 6.47
C GLY A 46 -0.85 16.85 8.00
N TYR A 47 -0.21 15.88 8.60
CA TYR A 47 -0.02 15.77 10.05
C TYR A 47 1.45 15.99 10.43
N GLU A 48 1.69 16.33 11.71
CA GLU A 48 3.04 16.41 12.26
C GLU A 48 3.75 15.05 12.15
N ASP A 49 5.05 15.08 11.88
CA ASP A 49 5.88 13.88 11.79
C ASP A 49 5.86 13.14 13.13
N GLY A 50 5.81 11.80 13.04
CA GLY A 50 5.78 10.93 14.22
C GLY A 50 4.43 10.84 14.91
N LEU A 51 3.34 11.23 14.24
CA LEU A 51 1.99 11.06 14.79
C LEU A 51 1.66 9.60 15.08
N ILE A 52 2.11 8.69 14.23
CA ILE A 52 1.95 7.24 14.38
C ILE A 52 3.20 6.59 14.95
N ASP A 53 3.00 5.48 15.67
CA ASP A 53 4.06 4.67 16.25
C ASP A 53 3.66 3.20 16.20
N ILE A 54 4.38 2.41 15.39
CA ILE A 54 4.10 0.97 15.20
C ILE A 54 4.31 0.16 16.49
N ALA A 55 5.12 0.68 17.43
CA ALA A 55 5.33 0.04 18.74
C ALA A 55 4.21 0.36 19.75
N ALA A 56 3.37 1.36 19.47
CA ALA A 56 2.25 1.72 20.31
C ALA A 56 1.00 0.87 19.98
N SER A 57 0.07 0.80 20.94
CA SER A 57 -1.18 0.09 20.71
C SER A 57 -2.03 0.73 19.61
N PRO A 58 -2.92 -0.04 18.94
CA PRO A 58 -3.89 0.53 18.01
C PRO A 58 -4.73 1.65 18.63
N GLN A 59 -5.15 1.51 19.88
CA GLN A 59 -5.92 2.53 20.59
C GLN A 59 -5.16 3.84 20.74
N GLU A 60 -3.86 3.79 21.08
CA GLU A 60 -3.03 5.00 21.21
C GLU A 60 -2.86 5.70 19.86
N ASN A 61 -2.56 4.96 18.80
CA ASN A 61 -2.44 5.51 17.44
C ASN A 61 -3.76 6.15 16.98
N LEU A 62 -4.88 5.47 17.19
CA LEU A 62 -6.21 6.00 16.85
C LEU A 62 -6.57 7.25 17.65
N THR A 63 -6.22 7.28 18.94
CA THR A 63 -6.45 8.46 19.79
C THR A 63 -5.63 9.65 19.31
N ARG A 64 -4.36 9.44 18.95
CA ARG A 64 -3.48 10.48 18.38
C ARG A 64 -4.04 11.00 17.06
N LEU A 65 -4.43 10.11 16.15
CA LEU A 65 -4.98 10.49 14.85
C LEU A 65 -6.32 11.23 14.99
N ALA A 66 -7.24 10.74 15.83
CA ALA A 66 -8.52 11.38 16.08
C ALA A 66 -8.33 12.81 16.62
N LYS A 67 -7.41 12.98 17.57
CA LYS A 67 -7.05 14.30 18.10
C LYS A 67 -6.49 15.22 17.01
N ALA A 68 -5.58 14.72 16.17
CA ALA A 68 -4.99 15.51 15.08
C ALA A 68 -6.03 15.93 14.03
N LYS A 69 -7.01 15.07 13.76
CA LYS A 69 -8.15 15.35 12.86
C LYS A 69 -9.24 16.21 13.49
N GLY A 70 -9.26 16.36 14.83
CA GLY A 70 -10.33 17.05 15.54
C GLY A 70 -11.66 16.30 15.51
N VAL A 71 -11.63 14.97 15.52
CA VAL A 71 -12.81 14.09 15.47
C VAL A 71 -12.78 13.05 16.58
N ASP A 72 -13.89 12.37 16.80
CA ASP A 72 -13.92 11.21 17.70
C ASP A 72 -13.31 9.96 17.03
N VAL A 73 -12.73 9.05 17.83
CA VAL A 73 -12.19 7.76 17.34
C VAL A 73 -13.24 6.98 16.54
N SER A 74 -14.51 7.05 16.95
CA SER A 74 -15.63 6.39 16.26
C SER A 74 -15.90 6.90 14.84
N SER A 75 -15.36 8.06 14.49
CA SER A 75 -15.41 8.59 13.12
C SER A 75 -14.31 8.04 12.21
N LEU A 76 -13.22 7.51 12.79
CA LEU A 76 -12.10 6.96 12.03
C LEU A 76 -12.46 5.62 11.38
N MET A 77 -11.89 5.38 10.20
CA MET A 77 -11.97 4.12 9.46
C MET A 77 -10.56 3.52 9.30
N VAL A 78 -10.38 2.31 9.79
CA VAL A 78 -9.12 1.57 9.68
C VAL A 78 -9.24 0.49 8.61
N CYS A 79 -8.34 0.49 7.63
CA CYS A 79 -8.23 -0.57 6.65
C CYS A 79 -7.33 -1.69 7.20
N ILE A 80 -7.81 -2.93 7.15
CA ILE A 80 -7.10 -4.12 7.62
C ILE A 80 -7.34 -5.27 6.63
N LEU A 81 -6.31 -6.07 6.35
CA LEU A 81 -6.48 -7.32 5.60
C LEU A 81 -7.28 -8.34 6.43
N ASP A 82 -8.34 -8.88 5.83
CA ASP A 82 -9.15 -9.96 6.41
C ASP A 82 -8.36 -11.28 6.36
N ARG A 83 -7.58 -11.52 7.40
CA ARG A 83 -6.73 -12.69 7.57
C ARG A 83 -6.81 -13.20 9.01
N PRO A 84 -6.75 -14.51 9.26
CA PRO A 84 -6.75 -15.05 10.62
C PRO A 84 -5.68 -14.44 11.53
N ARG A 85 -4.51 -14.09 10.99
CA ARG A 85 -3.44 -13.44 11.75
C ARG A 85 -3.77 -12.04 12.27
N HIS A 86 -4.85 -11.44 11.80
CA HIS A 86 -5.29 -10.10 12.20
C HIS A 86 -6.51 -10.11 13.15
N GLU A 87 -6.99 -11.26 13.62
CA GLU A 87 -8.17 -11.34 14.49
C GLU A 87 -8.00 -10.53 15.79
N GLU A 88 -6.84 -10.60 16.43
CA GLU A 88 -6.53 -9.82 17.64
C GLU A 88 -6.45 -8.30 17.31
N LEU A 89 -5.81 -7.94 16.20
CA LEU A 89 -5.73 -6.55 15.73
C LEU A 89 -7.13 -5.99 15.45
N ILE A 90 -7.96 -6.74 14.74
CA ILE A 90 -9.35 -6.36 14.42
C ILE A 90 -10.15 -6.14 15.70
N THR A 91 -9.99 -7.03 16.70
CA THR A 91 -10.64 -6.91 18.00
C THR A 91 -10.17 -5.65 18.72
N SER A 92 -8.85 -5.41 18.78
CA SER A 92 -8.26 -4.22 19.42
C SER A 92 -8.75 -2.90 18.80
N VAL A 93 -8.86 -2.84 17.48
CA VAL A 93 -9.37 -1.64 16.77
C VAL A 93 -10.87 -1.43 17.06
N ARG A 94 -11.67 -2.50 17.14
CA ARG A 94 -13.09 -2.41 17.54
C ARG A 94 -13.25 -1.94 18.97
N ASP A 95 -12.45 -2.48 19.88
CA ASP A 95 -12.48 -2.10 21.30
C ASP A 95 -12.07 -0.63 21.50
N ALA A 96 -11.17 -0.11 20.64
CA ALA A 96 -10.86 1.31 20.60
C ALA A 96 -12.00 2.20 20.08
N GLY A 97 -13.05 1.60 19.49
CA GLY A 97 -14.25 2.26 18.98
C GLY A 97 -14.17 2.73 17.54
N ALA A 98 -13.10 2.46 16.80
CA ALA A 98 -12.97 2.84 15.40
C ALA A 98 -13.76 1.90 14.47
N ARG A 99 -14.11 2.38 13.28
CA ARG A 99 -14.72 1.57 12.22
C ARG A 99 -13.62 0.83 11.45
N ILE A 100 -13.97 -0.32 10.89
CA ILE A 100 -13.03 -1.17 10.16
C ILE A 100 -13.54 -1.38 8.73
N PHE A 101 -12.61 -1.24 7.79
CA PHE A 101 -12.77 -1.62 6.40
C PHE A 101 -11.89 -2.85 6.12
N LEU A 102 -12.52 -4.04 6.02
CA LEU A 102 -11.80 -5.28 5.74
C LEU A 102 -11.61 -5.46 4.23
N ILE A 103 -10.35 -5.70 3.84
CA ILE A 103 -10.00 -6.05 2.46
C ILE A 103 -9.48 -7.49 2.41
N SER A 104 -9.88 -8.23 1.39
CA SER A 104 -9.46 -9.63 1.26
C SER A 104 -8.06 -9.78 0.65
N ASP A 105 -7.53 -8.76 0.00
CA ASP A 105 -6.19 -8.72 -0.63
C ASP A 105 -5.88 -7.28 -1.04
N GLY A 106 -4.62 -6.98 -1.46
CA GLY A 106 -4.27 -5.67 -1.99
C GLY A 106 -3.93 -4.64 -0.91
N ASP A 107 -2.88 -4.87 -0.13
CA ASP A 107 -2.49 -3.94 0.93
C ASP A 107 -1.88 -2.63 0.41
N ILE A 108 -1.30 -2.60 -0.79
CA ILE A 108 -0.86 -1.36 -1.44
C ILE A 108 -2.06 -0.42 -1.64
N PHE A 109 -3.18 -0.92 -2.14
CA PHE A 109 -4.43 -0.16 -2.25
C PHE A 109 -4.85 0.42 -0.90
N GLY A 110 -4.89 -0.42 0.15
CA GLY A 110 -5.30 0.01 1.48
C GLY A 110 -4.43 1.12 2.07
N VAL A 111 -3.12 1.08 1.79
CA VAL A 111 -2.18 2.14 2.21
C VAL A 111 -2.39 3.41 1.40
N MET A 112 -2.52 3.32 0.07
CA MET A 112 -2.73 4.49 -0.81
C MET A 112 -4.02 5.25 -0.47
N GLU A 113 -5.09 4.55 -0.16
CA GLU A 113 -6.39 5.13 0.23
C GLU A 113 -6.30 6.04 1.46
N THR A 114 -5.29 5.85 2.33
CA THR A 114 -5.11 6.75 3.50
C THR A 114 -4.77 8.19 3.10
N SER A 115 -4.24 8.39 1.91
CA SER A 115 -3.81 9.70 1.38
C SER A 115 -4.76 10.27 0.33
N ASP A 116 -5.80 9.54 -0.05
CA ASP A 116 -6.83 10.04 -0.97
C ASP A 116 -7.84 10.89 -0.18
N PRO A 117 -7.99 12.19 -0.49
CA PRO A 117 -8.93 13.07 0.21
C PRO A 117 -10.40 12.66 0.07
N ASP A 118 -10.74 11.91 -0.98
CA ASP A 118 -12.10 11.40 -1.23
C ASP A 118 -12.33 10.03 -0.57
N SER A 119 -11.28 9.39 -0.06
CA SER A 119 -11.36 8.11 0.64
C SER A 119 -11.96 8.27 2.04
N ARG A 120 -12.52 7.17 2.51
CA ARG A 120 -13.01 7.06 3.89
C ARG A 120 -12.00 6.40 4.83
N ILE A 121 -10.85 5.98 4.32
CA ILE A 121 -9.82 5.26 5.08
C ILE A 121 -8.87 6.27 5.68
N ASP A 122 -8.78 6.27 7.01
CA ASP A 122 -7.95 7.19 7.78
C ASP A 122 -6.60 6.57 8.16
N MET A 123 -6.56 5.24 8.33
CA MET A 123 -5.37 4.51 8.74
C MET A 123 -5.37 3.12 8.13
N TYR A 124 -4.20 2.63 7.76
CA TYR A 124 -3.94 1.23 7.45
C TYR A 124 -3.19 0.58 8.62
N LEU A 125 -3.62 -0.59 9.05
CA LEU A 125 -2.96 -1.42 10.05
C LEU A 125 -2.93 -2.88 9.59
N GLY A 126 -1.80 -3.54 9.74
CA GLY A 126 -1.71 -4.98 9.51
C GLY A 126 -0.36 -5.46 9.01
N SER A 127 -0.30 -6.70 8.62
CA SER A 127 0.89 -7.33 8.07
C SER A 127 0.62 -7.95 6.70
N GLY A 128 1.56 -7.78 5.79
CA GLY A 128 1.56 -8.33 4.44
C GLY A 128 2.99 -8.51 3.97
N GLY A 129 3.22 -8.77 2.68
CA GLY A 129 4.56 -8.93 2.15
C GLY A 129 5.42 -7.68 2.31
N ALA A 130 6.72 -7.88 2.55
CA ALA A 130 7.66 -6.77 2.66
C ALA A 130 7.92 -6.08 1.31
N PRO A 131 8.03 -6.79 0.17
CA PRO A 131 8.14 -6.14 -1.13
C PRO A 131 6.95 -5.22 -1.45
N GLU A 132 5.72 -5.64 -1.13
CA GLU A 132 4.51 -4.82 -1.28
C GLU A 132 4.55 -3.61 -0.35
N GLY A 133 5.15 -3.74 0.84
CA GLY A 133 5.39 -2.63 1.76
C GLY A 133 6.29 -1.55 1.17
N VAL A 134 7.33 -1.92 0.42
CA VAL A 134 8.19 -0.97 -0.29
C VAL A 134 7.43 -0.26 -1.42
N LEU A 135 6.58 -0.99 -2.16
CA LEU A 135 5.73 -0.39 -3.20
C LEU A 135 4.69 0.58 -2.59
N ALA A 136 4.09 0.21 -1.46
CA ALA A 136 3.17 1.09 -0.74
C ALA A 136 3.87 2.36 -0.23
N ALA A 137 5.10 2.23 0.30
CA ALA A 137 5.92 3.36 0.70
C ALA A 137 6.28 4.26 -0.49
N ALA A 138 6.63 3.68 -1.65
CA ALA A 138 6.90 4.43 -2.88
C ALA A 138 5.68 5.26 -3.34
N ALA A 139 4.47 4.71 -3.21
CA ALA A 139 3.24 5.45 -3.46
C ALA A 139 3.07 6.61 -2.47
N LEU A 140 3.18 6.36 -1.16
CA LEU A 140 3.06 7.39 -0.13
C LEU A 140 4.12 8.48 -0.26
N GLN A 141 5.36 8.13 -0.64
CA GLN A 141 6.41 9.11 -0.90
C GLN A 141 6.03 10.07 -2.04
N SER A 142 5.21 9.61 -2.97
CA SER A 142 4.76 10.40 -4.13
C SER A 142 3.55 11.27 -3.84
N ILE A 143 2.65 10.85 -2.95
CA ILE A 143 1.38 11.57 -2.65
C ILE A 143 1.37 12.23 -1.27
N GLY A 144 2.34 11.92 -0.43
CA GLY A 144 2.43 12.36 0.96
C GLY A 144 1.70 11.41 1.90
N GLY A 145 2.29 11.21 3.07
CA GLY A 145 1.77 10.36 4.12
C GLY A 145 2.85 9.99 5.12
N GLN A 146 2.48 9.23 6.14
CA GLN A 146 3.41 8.66 7.09
C GLN A 146 3.25 7.14 7.10
N MET A 147 4.36 6.45 7.17
CA MET A 147 4.38 5.00 7.29
C MET A 147 5.52 4.56 8.22
N GLN A 148 5.22 3.58 9.05
CA GLN A 148 6.22 2.81 9.75
C GLN A 148 5.98 1.33 9.50
N SER A 149 7.06 0.57 9.53
CA SER A 149 7.01 -0.87 9.33
C SER A 149 8.08 -1.61 10.11
N LYS A 150 7.84 -2.91 10.33
CA LYS A 150 8.79 -3.83 10.95
C LYS A 150 8.74 -5.16 10.22
N LEU A 151 9.90 -5.73 9.90
CA LEU A 151 9.98 -7.07 9.29
C LEU A 151 9.58 -8.13 10.30
N LEU A 152 8.86 -9.15 9.83
CA LEU A 152 8.40 -10.28 10.62
C LEU A 152 9.04 -11.56 10.08
N PHE A 153 9.75 -12.27 10.97
CA PHE A 153 10.47 -13.50 10.61
C PHE A 153 9.80 -14.70 11.25
N ARG A 154 9.45 -15.70 10.47
CA ARG A 154 8.76 -16.92 10.89
C ARG A 154 9.74 -18.07 11.20
N ASN A 155 10.96 -17.99 10.67
CA ASN A 155 11.98 -19.04 10.77
C ASN A 155 13.38 -18.51 10.43
N ASP A 156 14.40 -19.33 10.70
CA ASP A 156 15.81 -19.00 10.48
C ASP A 156 16.17 -18.80 9.00
N ASP A 157 15.46 -19.45 8.07
CA ASP A 157 15.70 -19.27 6.63
C ASP A 157 15.31 -17.85 6.18
N GLU A 158 14.24 -17.30 6.72
CA GLU A 158 13.83 -15.91 6.48
C GLU A 158 14.85 -14.92 7.05
N ILE A 159 15.32 -15.17 8.27
CA ILE A 159 16.42 -14.39 8.89
C ILE A 159 17.69 -14.49 8.03
N GLY A 160 18.03 -15.68 7.56
CA GLY A 160 19.17 -15.90 6.68
C GLY A 160 19.08 -15.13 5.36
N ARG A 161 17.88 -15.04 4.75
CA ARG A 161 17.65 -14.22 3.55
C ARG A 161 17.79 -12.73 3.83
N ALA A 162 17.23 -12.25 4.94
CA ALA A 162 17.36 -10.85 5.36
C ALA A 162 18.82 -10.44 5.55
N ARG A 163 19.60 -11.24 6.25
CA ARG A 163 21.04 -10.99 6.47
C ARG A 163 21.84 -10.94 5.17
N LYS A 164 21.52 -11.80 4.18
CA LYS A 164 22.16 -11.76 2.85
C LYS A 164 21.88 -10.47 2.09
N LEU A 165 20.80 -9.77 2.40
CA LEU A 165 20.42 -8.48 1.84
C LEU A 165 20.96 -7.30 2.68
N GLY A 166 21.79 -7.56 3.71
CA GLY A 166 22.41 -6.55 4.54
C GLY A 166 21.56 -6.07 5.71
N ILE A 167 20.47 -6.77 6.04
CA ILE A 167 19.62 -6.45 7.19
C ILE A 167 20.23 -7.13 8.44
N GLU A 168 20.89 -6.34 9.27
CA GLU A 168 21.54 -6.83 10.49
C GLU A 168 20.63 -6.71 11.71
N ASP A 169 19.97 -5.58 11.87
CA ASP A 169 18.98 -5.32 12.93
C ASP A 169 17.61 -5.86 12.51
N LEU A 170 17.24 -7.00 13.08
CA LEU A 170 15.98 -7.70 12.78
C LEU A 170 14.76 -7.05 13.45
N ASP A 171 14.99 -6.21 14.44
CA ASP A 171 13.94 -5.51 15.19
C ASP A 171 13.77 -4.05 14.74
N ARG A 172 14.50 -3.63 13.72
CA ARG A 172 14.48 -2.26 13.20
C ARG A 172 13.06 -1.86 12.80
N ILE A 173 12.65 -0.67 13.26
CA ILE A 173 11.49 0.03 12.72
C ILE A 173 11.96 0.87 11.53
N TYR A 174 11.35 0.64 10.39
CA TYR A 174 11.58 1.39 9.16
C TYR A 174 10.54 2.49 9.04
N HIS A 175 10.98 3.71 8.79
CA HIS A 175 10.14 4.84 8.43
C HIS A 175 9.94 4.91 6.91
N LEU A 176 9.06 5.79 6.46
CA LEU A 176 8.76 5.97 5.03
C LEU A 176 10.02 6.13 4.19
N ASP A 177 10.94 7.02 4.62
CA ASP A 177 12.19 7.30 3.90
C ASP A 177 13.21 6.14 3.94
N ASP A 178 13.11 5.23 4.92
CA ASP A 178 13.92 4.01 4.94
C ASP A 178 13.45 2.97 3.91
N LEU A 179 12.17 3.00 3.57
CA LEU A 179 11.55 2.07 2.62
C LEU A 179 11.65 2.55 1.18
N ALA A 180 11.41 3.86 0.98
CA ALA A 180 11.47 4.52 -0.32
C ALA A 180 11.87 5.97 -0.13
N SER A 181 12.95 6.40 -0.76
CA SER A 181 13.50 7.75 -0.65
C SER A 181 13.79 8.38 -2.02
N GLY A 182 14.20 9.64 -2.03
CA GLY A 182 14.65 10.32 -3.21
C GLY A 182 13.58 10.62 -4.26
N ASP A 183 13.96 10.56 -5.54
CA ASP A 183 13.06 10.84 -6.67
C ASP A 183 12.32 9.57 -7.11
N VAL A 184 11.20 9.31 -6.47
CA VAL A 184 10.36 8.15 -6.75
C VAL A 184 9.35 8.47 -7.83
N ILE A 185 9.23 7.58 -8.82
CA ILE A 185 8.10 7.50 -9.74
C ILE A 185 7.32 6.23 -9.40
N PHE A 186 6.03 6.38 -9.11
CA PHE A 186 5.12 5.26 -8.89
C PHE A 186 4.05 5.25 -9.98
N ALA A 187 3.71 4.07 -10.47
CA ALA A 187 2.61 3.89 -11.39
C ALA A 187 1.77 2.67 -11.02
N ALA A 188 0.46 2.80 -11.11
CA ALA A 188 -0.48 1.71 -10.97
C ALA A 188 -1.49 1.71 -12.10
N THR A 189 -1.90 0.51 -12.54
CA THR A 189 -2.96 0.32 -13.55
C THR A 189 -3.99 -0.64 -13.00
N GLY A 190 -5.27 -0.26 -13.06
CA GLY A 190 -6.36 -1.11 -12.63
C GLY A 190 -6.46 -2.38 -13.48
N VAL A 191 -6.54 -3.54 -12.84
CA VAL A 191 -6.79 -4.84 -13.48
C VAL A 191 -8.27 -5.17 -13.37
N THR A 192 -8.86 -5.04 -12.20
CA THR A 192 -10.32 -5.10 -11.98
C THR A 192 -10.85 -3.71 -11.61
N ASP A 193 -12.14 -3.46 -11.83
CA ASP A 193 -12.75 -2.20 -11.42
C ASP A 193 -12.58 -2.00 -9.91
N GLY A 194 -12.17 -0.81 -9.52
CA GLY A 194 -11.92 -0.46 -8.13
C GLY A 194 -12.36 0.96 -7.78
N ALA A 195 -12.18 1.32 -6.51
CA ALA A 195 -12.48 2.65 -6.01
C ALA A 195 -11.55 3.69 -6.64
N MET A 196 -10.26 3.42 -6.67
CA MET A 196 -9.23 4.32 -7.19
C MET A 196 -9.11 4.23 -8.72
N LEU A 197 -9.06 3.02 -9.30
CA LEU A 197 -8.80 2.80 -10.72
C LEU A 197 -9.87 1.90 -11.34
N LYS A 198 -10.23 2.20 -12.60
CA LYS A 198 -11.05 1.30 -13.40
C LYS A 198 -10.20 0.16 -13.94
N GLY A 199 -10.77 -1.02 -14.01
CA GLY A 199 -10.13 -2.21 -14.55
C GLY A 199 -9.92 -2.16 -16.06
N VAL A 200 -9.35 -3.24 -16.59
CA VAL A 200 -9.15 -3.41 -18.03
C VAL A 200 -10.48 -3.81 -18.67
N HIS A 201 -11.01 -2.92 -19.53
CA HIS A 201 -12.21 -3.21 -20.32
C HIS A 201 -11.82 -3.57 -21.74
N ARG A 202 -12.12 -4.81 -22.16
CA ARG A 202 -11.85 -5.33 -23.51
C ARG A 202 -13.12 -5.42 -24.33
N THR A 203 -13.01 -4.99 -25.58
CA THR A 203 -13.97 -5.24 -26.66
C THR A 203 -13.20 -5.76 -27.88
N PRO A 204 -13.84 -6.37 -28.90
CA PRO A 204 -13.11 -6.84 -30.06
C PRO A 204 -12.17 -5.77 -30.65
N GLY A 205 -10.89 -6.09 -30.78
CA GLY A 205 -9.84 -5.21 -31.32
C GLY A 205 -9.40 -4.04 -30.44
N VAL A 206 -10.01 -3.83 -29.25
CA VAL A 206 -9.73 -2.65 -28.39
C VAL A 206 -9.68 -3.03 -26.92
N ALA A 207 -8.71 -2.48 -26.17
CA ALA A 207 -8.77 -2.45 -24.71
C ALA A 207 -8.71 -1.01 -24.21
N LYS A 208 -9.34 -0.76 -23.06
CA LYS A 208 -9.24 0.49 -22.30
C LYS A 208 -8.61 0.19 -20.95
N THR A 209 -7.61 0.99 -20.57
CA THR A 209 -6.95 0.91 -19.26
C THR A 209 -7.05 2.25 -18.55
N HIS A 210 -7.02 2.21 -17.22
CA HIS A 210 -6.95 3.38 -16.35
C HIS A 210 -5.76 3.24 -15.44
N SER A 211 -4.88 4.22 -15.46
CA SER A 211 -3.62 4.23 -14.71
C SER A 211 -3.46 5.54 -13.94
N ILE A 212 -2.73 5.47 -12.84
CA ILE A 212 -2.21 6.62 -12.11
C ILE A 212 -0.69 6.61 -12.21
N VAL A 213 -0.09 7.78 -12.41
CA VAL A 213 1.37 7.97 -12.42
C VAL A 213 1.71 9.14 -11.52
N MET A 214 2.58 8.89 -10.55
CA MET A 214 2.94 9.86 -9.52
C MET A 214 4.45 10.06 -9.47
N ARG A 215 4.90 11.23 -9.02
CA ARG A 215 6.32 11.53 -8.83
C ARG A 215 6.53 12.33 -7.54
N SER A 216 7.39 11.84 -6.67
CA SER A 216 7.64 12.40 -5.35
C SER A 216 8.18 13.83 -5.39
N ILE A 217 9.21 14.09 -6.20
CA ILE A 217 9.89 15.40 -6.23
C ILE A 217 8.99 16.56 -6.71
N THR A 218 7.92 16.25 -7.44
CA THR A 218 7.00 17.26 -7.96
C THR A 218 5.63 17.23 -7.29
N GLY A 219 5.35 16.23 -6.46
CA GLY A 219 4.02 16.00 -5.87
C GLY A 219 2.93 15.86 -6.94
N THR A 220 3.30 15.46 -8.17
CA THR A 220 2.36 15.44 -9.30
C THR A 220 1.72 14.07 -9.41
N VAL A 221 0.40 14.06 -9.43
CA VAL A 221 -0.44 12.88 -9.71
C VAL A 221 -1.08 13.07 -11.09
N ARG A 222 -1.00 12.05 -11.94
CA ARG A 222 -1.61 12.01 -13.27
C ARG A 222 -2.49 10.81 -13.40
N GLU A 223 -3.73 11.02 -13.82
CA GLU A 223 -4.58 9.94 -14.31
C GLU A 223 -4.44 9.81 -15.82
N VAL A 224 -4.31 8.57 -16.29
CA VAL A 224 -4.10 8.23 -17.69
C VAL A 224 -5.13 7.19 -18.11
N ILE A 225 -6.08 7.63 -18.96
CA ILE A 225 -7.05 6.72 -19.58
C ILE A 225 -6.57 6.46 -21.02
N THR A 226 -6.25 5.19 -21.30
CA THR A 226 -5.68 4.79 -22.58
C THR A 226 -6.62 3.86 -23.33
N LYS A 227 -6.79 4.08 -24.63
CA LYS A 227 -7.41 3.13 -25.56
C LYS A 227 -6.32 2.47 -26.40
N HIS A 228 -6.24 1.17 -26.34
CA HIS A 228 -5.30 0.34 -27.09
C HIS A 228 -6.03 -0.27 -28.29
N ASN A 229 -5.52 0.00 -29.49
CA ASN A 229 -5.98 -0.67 -30.71
C ASN A 229 -5.05 -1.81 -31.01
N PHE A 230 -5.54 -3.05 -30.92
CA PHE A 230 -4.74 -4.25 -31.11
C PHE A 230 -4.35 -4.48 -32.57
N ASP A 231 -5.13 -4.02 -33.54
CA ASP A 231 -4.78 -4.10 -34.97
C ASP A 231 -3.46 -3.36 -35.31
N ARG A 232 -3.00 -2.49 -34.39
CA ARG A 232 -1.79 -1.68 -34.53
C ARG A 232 -0.69 -2.02 -33.52
N LYS A 233 -0.91 -3.04 -32.69
CA LYS A 233 0.07 -3.50 -31.69
C LYS A 233 0.61 -4.86 -32.09
N PRO A 234 1.87 -4.95 -32.59
CA PRO A 234 2.46 -6.25 -32.94
C PRO A 234 2.55 -7.15 -31.70
N GLY A 235 2.19 -8.42 -31.84
CA GLY A 235 2.27 -9.42 -30.78
C GLY A 235 1.06 -9.51 -29.84
N PHE A 236 -0.04 -8.83 -30.16
CA PHE A 236 -1.33 -8.98 -29.49
C PHE A 236 -2.35 -9.51 -30.52
N ASP A 237 -2.06 -10.66 -31.06
CA ASP A 237 -3.06 -11.41 -31.85
C ASP A 237 -4.13 -11.94 -30.87
N ASP A 238 -5.41 -11.77 -31.23
CA ASP A 238 -6.60 -12.17 -30.43
C ASP A 238 -6.64 -13.67 -30.09
#